data_6b1c0a0ca8e74f11e22cec80decd6dbf
#
_entry.id   6b1c0a0ca8e74f11e22cec80decd6dbf
#
_cell.length_a   1.000
_cell.length_b   1.000
_cell.length_c   1.000
_cell.angle_alpha   90.00
_cell.angle_beta   90.00
_cell.angle_gamma   90.00
#
_symmetry.space_group_name_H-M   'P 1'
#
loop_
_entity.id
_entity.type
_entity.pdbx_description
1 polymer ?
#
loop_
_entity_poly.entity_id
_entity_poly.type
_entity_poly.pdbx_seq_one_letter_code
_entity_poly.pdbx_strand_id
1 'polypeptide(L)'
;MYVGKESIDRLRLDEAFAGKIAHLPIADCICVKCDERLLVVDDEETKCSRFGKEGDDVGKALMVINEKKREIVLLSIDNKLLKGIQGGIADCALFDDKQFRFVEFKTNAEGNAQKNFDKATSQLKNTIQVFRDRLQAVDVMFDDAVVLSCHIVLSHNFPRSMATTQNYQYEFATDTGGIMLSFDSETYWEKPER
;
A
#
# COMPACT_ATOMS: atom_id res chain seq x y z
N MET A 1 -22.75 -3.15 -9.93
CA MET A 1 -21.42 -2.94 -10.56
C MET A 1 -20.51 -2.53 -9.41
N TYR A 2 -19.48 -3.27 -9.13
CA TYR A 2 -18.58 -2.98 -7.99
C TYR A 2 -17.66 -1.80 -8.38
N VAL A 3 -17.62 -0.73 -7.58
CA VAL A 3 -16.74 0.44 -7.79
C VAL A 3 -15.27 0.01 -7.83
N GLY A 4 -14.89 -1.01 -7.07
CA GLY A 4 -13.56 -1.62 -7.17
C GLY A 4 -13.21 -2.13 -8.56
N LYS A 5 -14.18 -2.64 -9.32
CA LYS A 5 -13.98 -3.06 -10.70
C LYS A 5 -13.74 -1.87 -11.64
N GLU A 6 -14.46 -0.77 -11.44
CA GLU A 6 -14.27 0.45 -12.23
C GLU A 6 -12.86 1.04 -12.09
N SER A 7 -12.31 1.06 -10.87
CA SER A 7 -10.94 1.51 -10.63
C SER A 7 -9.90 0.58 -11.25
N ILE A 8 -10.12 -0.74 -11.19
CA ILE A 8 -9.25 -1.74 -11.81
C ILE A 8 -9.27 -1.58 -13.33
N ASP A 9 -10.46 -1.46 -13.92
CA ASP A 9 -10.64 -1.28 -15.37
C ASP A 9 -10.03 0.04 -15.83
N ARG A 10 -10.23 1.14 -15.09
CA ARG A 10 -9.67 2.45 -15.42
C ARG A 10 -8.13 2.47 -15.38
N LEU A 11 -7.54 1.79 -14.41
CA LEU A 11 -6.08 1.65 -14.30
C LEU A 11 -5.55 0.52 -15.19
N ARG A 12 -6.41 -0.24 -15.86
CA ARG A 12 -6.02 -1.39 -16.70
C ARG A 12 -5.10 -2.37 -15.97
N LEU A 13 -5.34 -2.57 -14.67
CA LEU A 13 -4.48 -3.41 -13.84
C LEU A 13 -4.41 -4.85 -14.34
N ASP A 14 -5.50 -5.38 -14.86
CA ASP A 14 -5.53 -6.74 -15.45
C ASP A 14 -4.58 -6.87 -16.64
N GLU A 15 -4.45 -5.83 -17.46
CA GLU A 15 -3.56 -5.80 -18.61
C GLU A 15 -2.11 -5.53 -18.18
N ALA A 16 -1.90 -4.53 -17.28
CA ALA A 16 -0.59 -4.13 -16.80
C ALA A 16 0.14 -5.28 -16.08
N PHE A 17 -0.60 -6.12 -15.37
CA PHE A 17 -0.09 -7.27 -14.62
C PHE A 17 -0.52 -8.61 -15.22
N ALA A 18 -0.66 -8.70 -16.55
CA ALA A 18 -0.95 -9.95 -17.24
C ALA A 18 0.31 -10.83 -17.47
N GLY A 19 0.08 -12.13 -17.62
CA GLY A 19 1.09 -13.10 -18.09
C GLY A 19 2.12 -13.50 -17.02
N LYS A 20 3.38 -13.72 -17.44
CA LYS A 20 4.46 -14.26 -16.58
C LYS A 20 4.94 -13.31 -15.48
N ILE A 21 4.50 -12.08 -15.48
CA ILE A 21 4.94 -11.02 -14.57
C ILE A 21 4.19 -11.13 -13.25
N ALA A 22 2.88 -11.34 -13.30
CA ALA A 22 2.09 -11.60 -12.13
C ALA A 22 2.27 -13.04 -11.65
N HIS A 23 2.33 -13.23 -10.35
CA HIS A 23 2.31 -14.56 -9.76
C HIS A 23 0.89 -15.16 -9.81
N LEU A 24 -0.12 -14.32 -9.53
CA LEU A 24 -1.55 -14.66 -9.65
C LEU A 24 -2.27 -13.57 -10.45
N PRO A 25 -3.44 -13.90 -11.06
CA PRO A 25 -4.32 -12.90 -11.66
C PRO A 25 -4.73 -11.82 -10.66
N ILE A 26 -4.94 -10.60 -11.11
CA ILE A 26 -5.37 -9.47 -10.25
C ILE A 26 -6.63 -9.84 -9.46
N ALA A 27 -7.60 -10.49 -10.07
CA ALA A 27 -8.85 -10.90 -9.43
C ALA A 27 -8.65 -11.75 -8.17
N ASP A 28 -7.58 -12.56 -8.13
CA ASP A 28 -7.23 -13.39 -6.98
C ASP A 28 -6.43 -12.62 -5.91
N CYS A 29 -5.94 -11.43 -6.25
CA CYS A 29 -5.10 -10.59 -5.38
C CYS A 29 -5.89 -9.48 -4.68
N ILE A 30 -7.15 -9.28 -5.01
CA ILE A 30 -7.98 -8.18 -4.50
C ILE A 30 -9.03 -8.65 -3.50
N CYS A 31 -9.41 -7.74 -2.60
CA CYS A 31 -10.58 -7.82 -1.75
C CYS A 31 -11.19 -6.43 -1.62
N VAL A 32 -12.52 -6.31 -1.62
CA VAL A 32 -13.23 -5.03 -1.54
C VAL A 32 -14.06 -4.99 -0.27
N LYS A 33 -13.97 -3.89 0.48
CA LYS A 33 -14.81 -3.59 1.64
C LYS A 33 -15.23 -2.13 1.66
N CYS A 34 -16.37 -1.86 2.36
CA CYS A 34 -16.93 -0.51 2.52
C CYS A 34 -17.31 -0.20 3.98
N ASP A 35 -16.74 -0.92 4.95
CA ASP A 35 -17.01 -0.69 6.36
C ASP A 35 -16.42 0.67 6.80
N GLU A 36 -17.01 1.27 7.84
CA GLU A 36 -16.57 2.55 8.41
C GLU A 36 -15.16 2.47 9.02
N ARG A 37 -14.80 1.28 9.53
CA ARG A 37 -13.47 0.97 10.03
C ARG A 37 -12.98 -0.32 9.43
N LEU A 38 -11.83 -0.28 8.80
CA LEU A 38 -11.21 -1.41 8.16
C LEU A 38 -9.86 -1.67 8.79
N LEU A 39 -9.63 -2.89 9.23
CA LEU A 39 -8.32 -3.33 9.66
C LEU A 39 -7.60 -3.96 8.48
N VAL A 40 -6.34 -3.61 8.27
CA VAL A 40 -5.47 -4.25 7.28
C VAL A 40 -4.29 -4.85 8.01
N VAL A 41 -4.00 -6.11 7.74
CA VAL A 41 -2.94 -6.88 8.39
C VAL A 41 -2.02 -7.53 7.36
N ASP A 42 -0.75 -7.65 7.70
CA ASP A 42 0.16 -8.57 7.03
C ASP A 42 0.10 -9.91 7.75
N ASP A 43 -0.49 -10.90 7.09
CA ASP A 43 -0.77 -12.21 7.68
C ASP A 43 0.48 -13.09 7.68
N GLU A 44 0.97 -13.41 8.87
CA GLU A 44 2.20 -14.20 9.05
C GLU A 44 2.11 -15.63 8.52
N GLU A 45 0.91 -16.22 8.46
CA GLU A 45 0.70 -17.58 7.99
C GLU A 45 0.72 -17.65 6.45
N THR A 46 -0.06 -16.75 5.81
CA THR A 46 -0.18 -16.73 4.35
C THR A 46 0.91 -15.90 3.67
N LYS A 47 1.65 -15.09 4.43
CA LYS A 47 2.63 -14.11 3.93
C LYS A 47 2.03 -13.10 2.94
N CYS A 48 0.75 -12.80 3.10
CA CYS A 48 0.00 -11.90 2.23
C CYS A 48 -0.83 -10.93 3.06
N SER A 49 -0.96 -9.72 2.61
CA SER A 49 -1.83 -8.75 3.27
C SER A 49 -3.31 -9.02 2.98
N ARG A 50 -4.16 -8.82 3.97
CA ARG A 50 -5.61 -8.99 3.91
C ARG A 50 -6.35 -7.99 4.79
N PHE A 51 -7.64 -7.86 4.58
CA PHE A 51 -8.49 -7.22 5.58
C PHE A 51 -8.56 -8.07 6.87
N GLY A 52 -8.53 -7.39 8.00
CA GLY A 52 -8.57 -8.02 9.30
C GLY A 52 -9.88 -8.73 9.60
N LYS A 53 -9.81 -9.65 10.55
CA LYS A 53 -10.92 -10.39 11.13
C LYS A 53 -10.87 -10.29 12.66
N GLU A 54 -11.91 -10.78 13.32
CA GLU A 54 -11.93 -10.88 14.78
C GLU A 54 -10.77 -11.72 15.29
N GLY A 55 -10.07 -11.21 16.31
CA GLY A 55 -8.90 -11.85 16.91
C GLY A 55 -7.54 -11.40 16.33
N ASP A 56 -7.51 -10.62 15.25
CA ASP A 56 -6.25 -10.06 14.75
C ASP A 56 -5.67 -9.01 15.72
N ASP A 57 -4.34 -8.94 15.80
CA ASP A 57 -3.63 -7.99 16.66
C ASP A 57 -3.68 -6.57 16.06
N VAL A 58 -4.51 -5.71 16.65
CA VAL A 58 -4.66 -4.30 16.26
C VAL A 58 -3.34 -3.53 16.39
N GLY A 59 -2.44 -3.93 17.31
CA GLY A 59 -1.14 -3.29 17.50
C GLY A 59 -0.16 -3.52 16.35
N LYS A 60 -0.46 -4.48 15.47
CA LYS A 60 0.33 -4.83 14.28
C LYS A 60 -0.39 -4.54 12.97
N ALA A 61 -1.48 -3.80 13.01
CA ALA A 61 -2.35 -3.57 11.86
C ALA A 61 -2.40 -2.08 11.48
N LEU A 62 -2.86 -1.82 10.26
CA LEU A 62 -3.28 -0.48 9.83
C LEU A 62 -4.79 -0.36 10.00
N MET A 63 -5.24 0.59 10.83
CA MET A 63 -6.64 0.97 10.94
C MET A 63 -6.96 2.03 9.87
N VAL A 64 -7.89 1.73 9.00
CA VAL A 64 -8.40 2.67 7.99
C VAL A 64 -9.76 3.19 8.43
N ILE A 65 -9.86 4.49 8.69
CA ILE A 65 -11.10 5.19 9.03
C ILE A 65 -11.77 5.64 7.73
N ASN A 66 -12.91 5.05 7.42
CA ASN A 66 -13.67 5.24 6.17
C ASN A 66 -15.08 5.75 6.49
N GLU A 67 -15.18 6.93 7.06
CA GLU A 67 -16.45 7.52 7.55
C GLU A 67 -17.54 7.58 6.48
N LYS A 68 -17.17 7.76 5.22
CA LYS A 68 -18.09 7.80 4.08
C LYS A 68 -18.44 6.44 3.52
N LYS A 69 -17.95 5.36 4.11
CA LYS A 69 -18.20 3.97 3.68
C LYS A 69 -17.97 3.76 2.18
N ARG A 70 -16.90 4.37 1.65
CA ARG A 70 -16.47 4.15 0.26
C ARG A 70 -16.02 2.72 0.09
N GLU A 71 -16.19 2.19 -1.10
CA GLU A 71 -15.55 0.93 -1.46
C GLU A 71 -14.04 1.13 -1.55
N ILE A 72 -13.29 0.40 -0.73
CA ILE A 72 -11.84 0.38 -0.72
C ILE A 72 -11.40 -0.99 -1.21
N VAL A 73 -10.56 -0.98 -2.24
CA VAL A 73 -9.92 -2.19 -2.77
C VAL A 73 -8.60 -2.37 -2.03
N LEU A 74 -8.40 -3.55 -1.46
CA LEU A 74 -7.10 -4.01 -1.00
C LEU A 74 -6.52 -4.90 -2.09
N LEU A 75 -5.32 -4.56 -2.55
CA LEU A 75 -4.50 -5.36 -3.46
C LEU A 75 -3.31 -5.92 -2.70
N SER A 76 -3.28 -7.23 -2.50
CA SER A 76 -2.14 -7.90 -1.90
C SER A 76 -1.03 -8.05 -2.95
N ILE A 77 0.12 -7.40 -2.73
CA ILE A 77 1.18 -7.26 -3.73
C ILE A 77 2.25 -8.32 -3.52
N ASP A 78 2.99 -8.26 -2.39
CA ASP A 78 4.05 -9.22 -2.13
C ASP A 78 3.49 -10.63 -1.95
N ASN A 79 4.20 -11.61 -2.52
CA ASN A 79 3.87 -13.04 -2.53
C ASN A 79 2.52 -13.42 -3.19
N LYS A 80 1.70 -12.46 -3.61
CA LYS A 80 0.41 -12.71 -4.23
C LYS A 80 0.35 -12.19 -5.68
N LEU A 81 0.37 -10.89 -5.90
CA LEU A 81 0.45 -10.32 -7.24
C LEU A 81 1.84 -10.50 -7.85
N LEU A 82 2.87 -10.17 -7.09
CA LEU A 82 4.27 -10.23 -7.49
C LEU A 82 5.07 -11.10 -6.53
N LYS A 83 6.10 -11.79 -7.03
CA LYS A 83 6.95 -12.64 -6.22
C LYS A 83 8.41 -12.55 -6.64
N GLY A 84 9.32 -12.46 -5.67
CA GLY A 84 10.77 -12.52 -5.93
C GLY A 84 11.31 -11.31 -6.69
N ILE A 85 10.70 -10.14 -6.54
CA ILE A 85 11.17 -8.90 -7.17
C ILE A 85 12.45 -8.43 -6.47
N GLN A 86 13.49 -8.19 -7.28
CA GLN A 86 14.75 -7.66 -6.77
C GLN A 86 14.55 -6.29 -6.13
N GLY A 87 15.14 -6.07 -4.95
CA GLY A 87 14.97 -4.86 -4.15
C GLY A 87 13.76 -4.90 -3.19
N GLY A 88 12.92 -5.93 -3.28
CA GLY A 88 11.69 -6.05 -2.51
C GLY A 88 10.59 -5.12 -3.02
N ILE A 89 9.37 -5.36 -2.58
CA ILE A 89 8.19 -4.57 -2.90
C ILE A 89 7.32 -4.39 -1.66
N ALA A 90 6.39 -3.44 -1.72
CA ALA A 90 5.39 -3.20 -0.66
C ALA A 90 4.47 -4.41 -0.48
N ASP A 91 4.00 -4.60 0.75
CA ASP A 91 3.13 -5.72 1.10
C ASP A 91 1.77 -5.65 0.40
N CYS A 92 1.16 -4.45 0.35
CA CYS A 92 -0.11 -4.25 -0.33
C CYS A 92 -0.33 -2.82 -0.82
N ALA A 93 -1.46 -2.62 -1.48
CA ALA A 93 -2.02 -1.30 -1.74
C ALA A 93 -3.50 -1.25 -1.36
N LEU A 94 -3.93 -0.05 -0.96
CA LEU A 94 -5.33 0.31 -0.78
C LEU A 94 -5.68 1.37 -1.83
N PHE A 95 -6.81 1.23 -2.51
CA PHE A 95 -7.20 2.22 -3.51
C PHE A 95 -8.72 2.30 -3.73
N ASP A 96 -9.12 3.43 -4.29
CA ASP A 96 -10.46 3.68 -4.84
C ASP A 96 -10.34 4.37 -6.22
N ASP A 97 -11.38 5.05 -6.66
CA ASP A 97 -11.41 5.80 -7.92
C ASP A 97 -10.52 7.06 -7.96
N LYS A 98 -9.96 7.50 -6.81
CA LYS A 98 -9.25 8.79 -6.69
C LYS A 98 -7.86 8.69 -6.12
N GLN A 99 -7.60 7.70 -5.27
CA GLN A 99 -6.36 7.58 -4.54
C GLN A 99 -5.84 6.15 -4.55
N PHE A 100 -4.51 6.02 -4.52
CA PHE A 100 -3.81 4.76 -4.47
C PHE A 100 -2.69 4.85 -3.43
N ARG A 101 -2.77 4.02 -2.39
CA ARG A 101 -1.86 4.04 -1.25
C ARG A 101 -1.11 2.73 -1.13
N PHE A 102 0.20 2.76 -1.34
CA PHE A 102 1.06 1.61 -1.03
C PHE A 102 1.30 1.51 0.46
N VAL A 103 1.28 0.29 1.00
CA VAL A 103 1.45 0.00 2.42
C VAL A 103 2.55 -1.03 2.61
N GLU A 104 3.46 -0.72 3.52
CA GLU A 104 4.56 -1.59 3.95
C GLU A 104 4.48 -1.80 5.46
N PHE A 105 4.48 -3.05 5.91
CA PHE A 105 4.41 -3.40 7.33
C PHE A 105 5.82 -3.65 7.91
N LYS A 106 6.10 -3.00 9.04
CA LYS A 106 7.32 -3.19 9.86
C LYS A 106 6.95 -3.46 11.32
N THR A 107 5.88 -4.21 11.53
CA THR A 107 5.30 -4.48 12.86
C THR A 107 6.08 -5.52 13.65
N ASN A 108 6.83 -6.40 12.98
CA ASN A 108 7.69 -7.42 13.59
C ASN A 108 9.18 -7.03 13.54
N ALA A 109 9.50 -5.79 13.19
CA ALA A 109 10.87 -5.35 13.03
C ALA A 109 11.53 -5.16 14.40
N GLU A 110 12.35 -6.12 14.82
CA GLU A 110 13.25 -5.99 15.95
C GLU A 110 14.58 -5.32 15.52
N GLY A 111 15.18 -4.52 16.40
CA GLY A 111 16.52 -3.99 16.21
C GLY A 111 16.59 -2.55 15.70
N ASN A 112 17.49 -2.28 14.75
CA ASN A 112 17.83 -0.92 14.32
C ASN A 112 16.69 -0.27 13.51
N ALA A 113 16.03 0.74 14.12
CA ALA A 113 14.96 1.52 13.53
C ALA A 113 15.33 2.10 12.15
N GLN A 114 16.52 2.67 12.04
CA GLN A 114 17.07 3.25 10.81
C GLN A 114 17.04 2.24 9.66
N LYS A 115 17.61 1.05 9.88
CA LYS A 115 17.67 -0.01 8.87
C LYS A 115 16.27 -0.45 8.40
N ASN A 116 15.29 -0.45 9.32
CA ASN A 116 13.91 -0.81 8.98
C ASN A 116 13.24 0.27 8.12
N PHE A 117 13.48 1.55 8.43
CA PHE A 117 12.99 2.67 7.61
C PHE A 117 13.64 2.67 6.23
N ASP A 118 14.97 2.53 6.14
CA ASP A 118 15.70 2.47 4.87
C ASP A 118 15.16 1.35 3.98
N LYS A 119 14.95 0.16 4.57
CA LYS A 119 14.37 -0.97 3.84
C LYS A 119 12.94 -0.68 3.38
N ALA A 120 12.08 -0.17 4.25
CA ALA A 120 10.67 0.10 3.92
C ALA A 120 10.55 1.17 2.82
N THR A 121 11.28 2.28 2.94
CA THR A 121 11.27 3.34 1.93
C THR A 121 11.82 2.85 0.59
N SER A 122 12.86 2.02 0.60
CA SER A 122 13.39 1.39 -0.61
C SER A 122 12.37 0.47 -1.29
N GLN A 123 11.66 -0.38 -0.53
CA GLN A 123 10.62 -1.26 -1.04
C GLN A 123 9.46 -0.46 -1.66
N LEU A 124 9.00 0.61 -0.99
CA LEU A 124 7.96 1.49 -1.49
C LEU A 124 8.37 2.19 -2.79
N LYS A 125 9.59 2.77 -2.85
CA LYS A 125 10.11 3.41 -4.07
C LYS A 125 10.19 2.41 -5.24
N ASN A 126 10.70 1.21 -4.98
CA ASN A 126 10.77 0.16 -5.98
C ASN A 126 9.37 -0.25 -6.48
N THR A 127 8.40 -0.36 -5.57
CA THR A 127 7.00 -0.69 -5.91
C THR A 127 6.38 0.37 -6.80
N ILE A 128 6.54 1.66 -6.45
CA ILE A 128 6.06 2.78 -7.27
C ILE A 128 6.62 2.68 -8.68
N GLN A 129 7.93 2.44 -8.81
CA GLN A 129 8.57 2.34 -10.13
C GLN A 129 8.04 1.16 -10.93
N VAL A 130 7.89 -0.02 -10.29
CA VAL A 130 7.30 -1.20 -10.95
C VAL A 130 5.89 -0.91 -11.46
N PHE A 131 5.04 -0.24 -10.66
CA PHE A 131 3.69 0.11 -11.07
C PHE A 131 3.68 1.15 -12.19
N ARG A 132 4.51 2.20 -12.11
CA ARG A 132 4.67 3.19 -13.18
C ARG A 132 5.04 2.52 -14.51
N ASP A 133 6.07 1.68 -14.51
CA ASP A 133 6.55 1.00 -15.71
C ASP A 133 5.47 0.09 -16.32
N ARG A 134 4.73 -0.63 -15.46
CA ARG A 134 3.68 -1.54 -15.90
C ARG A 134 2.46 -0.82 -16.47
N LEU A 135 2.02 0.22 -15.81
CA LEU A 135 0.87 0.99 -16.25
C LEU A 135 1.20 1.80 -17.51
N GLN A 136 2.41 2.34 -17.61
CA GLN A 136 2.87 3.00 -18.81
C GLN A 136 2.91 2.06 -20.02
N ALA A 137 3.24 0.79 -19.81
CA ALA A 137 3.24 -0.21 -20.87
C ALA A 137 1.84 -0.51 -21.46
N VAL A 138 0.79 -0.10 -20.76
CA VAL A 138 -0.61 -0.17 -21.20
C VAL A 138 -1.24 1.23 -21.37
N ASP A 139 -0.41 2.24 -21.65
CA ASP A 139 -0.82 3.63 -21.90
C ASP A 139 -1.56 4.31 -20.75
N VAL A 140 -1.29 3.94 -19.50
CA VAL A 140 -1.82 4.59 -18.30
C VAL A 140 -0.71 5.38 -17.60
N MET A 141 -0.89 6.69 -17.47
CA MET A 141 -0.02 7.56 -16.66
C MET A 141 -0.48 7.51 -15.21
N PHE A 142 0.21 6.72 -14.40
CA PHE A 142 -0.23 6.40 -13.04
C PHE A 142 -0.40 7.63 -12.15
N ASP A 143 0.57 8.54 -12.18
CA ASP A 143 0.57 9.76 -11.37
C ASP A 143 -0.54 10.74 -11.74
N ASP A 144 -1.05 10.69 -12.98
CA ASP A 144 -2.14 11.51 -13.45
C ASP A 144 -3.52 10.85 -13.18
N ALA A 145 -3.53 9.52 -13.11
CA ALA A 145 -4.76 8.76 -12.95
C ALA A 145 -5.32 8.81 -11.52
N VAL A 146 -4.44 8.81 -10.51
CA VAL A 146 -4.82 8.78 -9.09
C VAL A 146 -3.85 9.58 -8.23
N VAL A 147 -4.29 9.99 -7.04
CA VAL A 147 -3.40 10.58 -6.04
C VAL A 147 -2.63 9.46 -5.34
N LEU A 148 -1.30 9.45 -5.53
CA LEU A 148 -0.42 8.47 -4.92
C LEU A 148 -0.02 8.86 -3.50
N SER A 149 0.02 7.89 -2.61
CA SER A 149 0.59 8.03 -1.26
C SER A 149 1.20 6.72 -0.79
N CYS A 150 2.03 6.78 0.24
CA CYS A 150 2.69 5.64 0.85
C CYS A 150 2.50 5.64 2.35
N HIS A 151 2.47 4.44 2.94
CA HIS A 151 2.29 4.25 4.36
C HIS A 151 3.21 3.16 4.89
N ILE A 152 3.97 3.45 5.95
CA ILE A 152 4.75 2.46 6.69
C ILE A 152 4.04 2.21 8.02
N VAL A 153 3.56 1.00 8.24
CA VAL A 153 2.90 0.59 9.48
C VAL A 153 3.95 0.08 10.46
N LEU A 154 4.03 0.73 11.61
CA LEU A 154 4.96 0.38 12.70
C LEU A 154 4.17 -0.13 13.89
N SER A 155 4.75 -1.06 14.66
CA SER A 155 4.16 -1.47 15.93
C SER A 155 4.10 -0.29 16.92
N HIS A 156 3.15 -0.33 17.87
CA HIS A 156 2.99 0.69 18.89
C HIS A 156 4.25 0.94 19.73
N ASN A 157 5.09 -0.08 19.90
CA ASN A 157 6.31 -0.02 20.70
C ASN A 157 7.53 0.48 19.93
N PHE A 158 7.37 0.85 18.67
CA PHE A 158 8.50 1.29 17.85
C PHE A 158 8.91 2.73 18.22
N PRO A 159 10.17 2.99 18.61
CA PRO A 159 10.60 4.33 18.99
C PRO A 159 10.54 5.28 17.79
N ARG A 160 9.74 6.32 17.90
CA ARG A 160 9.56 7.35 16.86
C ARG A 160 10.17 8.66 17.35
N SER A 161 11.21 9.13 16.68
CA SER A 161 11.63 10.52 16.76
C SER A 161 10.90 11.32 15.67
N MET A 162 10.21 12.41 16.04
CA MET A 162 9.54 13.28 15.05
C MET A 162 10.53 13.80 14.00
N ALA A 163 11.72 14.18 14.40
CA ALA A 163 12.76 14.64 13.46
C ALA A 163 13.16 13.55 12.45
N THR A 164 13.29 12.30 12.90
CA THR A 164 13.63 11.18 12.02
C THR A 164 12.53 10.92 11.00
N THR A 165 11.26 10.87 11.42
CA THR A 165 10.16 10.63 10.49
C THR A 165 9.99 11.77 9.49
N GLN A 166 10.16 13.03 9.90
CA GLN A 166 10.11 14.18 9.01
C GLN A 166 11.22 14.16 7.94
N ASN A 167 12.45 13.77 8.31
CA ASN A 167 13.54 13.63 7.34
C ASN A 167 13.22 12.56 6.29
N TYR A 168 12.71 11.39 6.72
CA TYR A 168 12.28 10.35 5.77
C TYR A 168 11.14 10.80 4.86
N GLN A 169 10.15 11.53 5.38
CA GLN A 169 9.06 12.08 4.59
C GLN A 169 9.58 13.05 3.52
N TYR A 170 10.49 13.95 3.90
CA TYR A 170 11.08 14.92 2.99
C TYR A 170 11.92 14.25 1.88
N GLU A 171 12.84 13.35 2.27
CA GLU A 171 13.68 12.61 1.32
C GLU A 171 12.82 11.73 0.39
N PHE A 172 11.82 11.05 0.92
CA PHE A 172 10.92 10.21 0.14
C PHE A 172 10.13 11.05 -0.89
N ALA A 173 9.54 12.15 -0.47
CA ALA A 173 8.83 13.06 -1.38
C ALA A 173 9.75 13.61 -2.47
N THR A 174 10.98 13.99 -2.12
CA THR A 174 11.98 14.47 -3.09
C THR A 174 12.31 13.40 -4.13
N ASP A 175 12.55 12.16 -3.70
CA ASP A 175 12.97 11.06 -4.58
C ASP A 175 11.82 10.52 -5.45
N THR A 176 10.57 10.68 -5.02
CA THR A 176 9.40 10.11 -5.70
C THR A 176 8.58 11.13 -6.51
N GLY A 177 9.00 12.40 -6.50
CA GLY A 177 8.27 13.46 -7.21
C GLY A 177 7.05 13.99 -6.45
N GLY A 178 7.11 14.03 -5.12
CA GLY A 178 6.08 14.62 -4.26
C GLY A 178 5.11 13.64 -3.63
N ILE A 179 5.34 12.32 -3.73
CA ILE A 179 4.47 11.33 -3.09
C ILE A 179 4.62 11.42 -1.57
N MET A 180 3.48 11.56 -0.88
CA MET A 180 3.44 11.65 0.58
C MET A 180 3.71 10.31 1.25
N LEU A 181 4.55 10.32 2.31
CA LEU A 181 4.83 9.17 3.16
C LEU A 181 4.28 9.39 4.57
N SER A 182 3.56 8.42 5.11
CA SER A 182 3.01 8.42 6.48
C SER A 182 3.56 7.24 7.29
N PHE A 183 3.54 7.36 8.64
CA PHE A 183 4.11 6.38 9.57
C PHE A 183 3.15 6.00 10.71
N ASP A 184 1.84 6.12 10.52
CA ASP A 184 0.87 5.89 11.58
C ASP A 184 0.27 4.48 11.51
N SER A 185 -0.26 3.99 12.63
CA SER A 185 -1.09 2.78 12.68
C SER A 185 -2.56 3.04 12.35
N GLU A 186 -2.92 4.30 12.14
CA GLU A 186 -4.26 4.73 11.75
C GLU A 186 -4.18 5.72 10.59
N THR A 187 -5.12 5.65 9.67
CA THR A 187 -5.22 6.56 8.53
C THR A 187 -6.66 6.82 8.14
N TYR A 188 -6.93 8.05 7.68
CA TYR A 188 -8.25 8.44 7.18
C TYR A 188 -8.33 8.25 5.67
N TRP A 189 -9.46 7.68 5.22
CA TRP A 189 -9.73 7.45 3.79
C TRP A 189 -10.49 8.62 3.16
N GLU A 190 -10.35 9.79 3.71
CA GLU A 190 -10.93 11.00 3.16
C GLU A 190 -9.89 11.79 2.38
N LYS A 191 -10.38 12.49 1.35
CA LYS A 191 -9.56 13.45 0.63
C LYS A 191 -9.19 14.56 1.60
N PRO A 192 -7.91 14.89 1.80
CA PRO A 192 -7.60 16.15 2.44
C PRO A 192 -8.24 17.26 1.59
N GLU A 193 -9.08 18.07 2.20
CA GLU A 193 -9.54 19.29 1.60
C GLU A 193 -8.30 20.14 1.29
N ARG A 194 -8.11 20.45 0.02
CA ARG A 194 -7.01 21.32 -0.43
C ARG A 194 -7.34 22.75 -0.10
#